data_7f402beb7cebcee86ceae0a2ad022016
#
_entry.id   7f402beb7cebcee86ceae0a2ad022016
#
_cell.length_a   1.000
_cell.length_b   1.000
_cell.length_c   1.000
_cell.angle_alpha   90.00
_cell.angle_beta   90.00
_cell.angle_gamma   90.00
#
_symmetry.space_group_name_H-M   'P 1'
#
loop_
_entity.id
_entity.type
_entity.pdbx_description
1 polymer ?
#
loop_
_entity_poly.entity_id
_entity_poly.type
_entity_poly.pdbx_seq_one_letter_code
_entity_poly.pdbx_strand_id
1 'polypeptide(L)'
;VAERIGELLRSRGLRRMPSRIAVLAALEPVDGHLSVADIHQRILEATPDGTPRPDLATVYRTVTTLVDQGVLHALAVEGGASTYGLTEKPHHHAVCTRCATIIEVPAIRLSTALEHASEGSSFTLSDQAGLTLHGLCPQCQRDAAP
;
A
#
# COMPACT_ATOMS: atom_id res chain seq x y z
N VAL A 1 8.78 -0.08 16.74
CA VAL A 1 8.58 -0.64 15.40
C VAL A 1 8.35 -2.15 15.46
N ALA A 2 9.30 -2.95 15.94
CA ALA A 2 9.20 -4.42 15.95
C ALA A 2 8.01 -4.96 16.77
N GLU A 3 7.69 -4.31 17.87
CA GLU A 3 6.56 -4.67 18.74
C GLU A 3 5.22 -4.46 18.04
N ARG A 4 5.06 -3.33 17.39
CA ARG A 4 3.88 -2.96 16.61
C ARG A 4 3.66 -3.88 15.41
N ILE A 5 4.72 -4.25 14.70
CA ILE A 5 4.67 -5.25 13.63
C ILE A 5 4.24 -6.61 14.17
N GLY A 6 4.79 -7.00 15.32
CA GLY A 6 4.41 -8.25 16.00
C GLY A 6 2.94 -8.30 16.39
N GLU A 7 2.39 -7.21 16.89
CA GLU A 7 0.97 -7.08 17.22
C GLU A 7 0.08 -7.13 15.98
N LEU A 8 0.46 -6.43 14.93
CA LEU A 8 -0.25 -6.45 13.65
C LEU A 8 -0.34 -7.86 13.08
N LEU A 9 0.76 -8.60 13.05
CA LEU A 9 0.77 -9.99 12.58
C LEU A 9 -0.12 -10.88 13.47
N ARG A 10 -0.01 -10.73 14.77
CA ARG A 10 -0.81 -11.52 15.72
C ARG A 10 -2.31 -11.26 15.57
N SER A 11 -2.72 -10.02 15.38
CA SER A 11 -4.11 -9.64 15.19
C SER A 11 -4.75 -10.26 13.94
N ARG A 12 -3.91 -10.65 12.98
CA ARG A 12 -4.33 -11.33 11.75
C ARG A 12 -4.07 -12.84 11.76
N GLY A 13 -3.71 -13.40 12.94
CA GLY A 13 -3.42 -14.83 13.06
C GLY A 13 -2.15 -15.28 12.36
N LEU A 14 -1.24 -14.37 12.06
CA LEU A 14 -0.01 -14.64 11.33
C LEU A 14 1.18 -14.83 12.26
N ARG A 15 2.02 -15.81 11.94
CA ARG A 15 3.28 -16.03 12.67
C ARG A 15 4.29 -14.93 12.36
N ARG A 16 5.09 -14.59 13.36
CA ARG A 16 6.24 -13.68 13.22
C ARG A 16 7.38 -14.38 12.48
N MET A 17 7.36 -14.32 11.17
CA MET A 17 8.43 -14.83 10.33
C MET A 17 9.38 -13.71 9.92
N PRO A 18 10.71 -13.97 9.83
CA PRO A 18 11.68 -12.94 9.47
C PRO A 18 11.33 -12.17 8.18
N SER A 19 10.87 -12.87 7.15
CA SER A 19 10.47 -12.23 5.89
C SER A 19 9.28 -11.29 6.04
N ARG A 20 8.29 -11.66 6.86
CA ARG A 20 7.11 -10.80 7.14
C ARG A 20 7.50 -9.55 7.90
N ILE A 21 8.35 -9.72 8.91
CA ILE A 21 8.87 -8.59 9.69
C ILE A 21 9.66 -7.65 8.80
N ALA A 22 10.53 -8.17 7.95
CA ALA A 22 11.36 -7.38 7.04
C ALA A 22 10.50 -6.57 6.05
N VAL A 23 9.50 -7.18 5.44
CA VAL A 23 8.58 -6.51 4.51
C VAL A 23 7.81 -5.38 5.21
N LEU A 24 7.23 -5.65 6.37
CA LEU A 24 6.45 -4.66 7.11
C LEU A 24 7.34 -3.53 7.65
N ALA A 25 8.55 -3.84 8.10
CA ALA A 25 9.52 -2.82 8.54
C ALA A 25 9.96 -1.92 7.37
N ALA A 26 10.06 -2.45 6.16
CA ALA A 26 10.38 -1.66 4.97
C ALA A 26 9.24 -0.70 4.57
N LEU A 27 7.99 -1.08 4.82
CA LEU A 27 6.81 -0.30 4.46
C LEU A 27 6.37 0.69 5.54
N GLU A 28 6.63 0.41 6.80
CA GLU A 28 6.14 1.23 7.91
C GLU A 28 6.53 2.72 7.84
N PRO A 29 7.79 3.09 7.52
CA PRO A 29 8.17 4.51 7.43
C PRO A 29 7.70 5.21 6.15
N VAL A 30 7.05 4.49 5.25
CA VAL A 30 6.66 5.03 3.94
C VAL A 30 5.23 5.56 3.97
N ASP A 31 5.09 6.82 3.63
CA ASP A 31 3.77 7.42 3.36
C ASP A 31 3.42 7.18 1.89
N GLY A 32 2.98 5.99 1.56
CA GLY A 32 2.64 5.64 0.18
C GLY A 32 2.80 4.15 -0.09
N HIS A 33 3.15 3.84 -1.33
CA HIS A 33 3.24 2.48 -1.85
C HIS A 33 4.60 2.20 -2.44
N LEU A 34 5.05 0.95 -2.32
CA LEU A 34 6.29 0.47 -2.90
C LEU A 34 6.02 -0.75 -3.80
N SER A 35 6.77 -0.86 -4.88
CA SER A 35 6.84 -2.10 -5.66
C SER A 35 7.58 -3.19 -4.88
N VAL A 36 7.43 -4.45 -5.28
CA VAL A 36 8.18 -5.57 -4.68
C VAL A 36 9.69 -5.33 -4.80
N ALA A 37 10.15 -4.80 -5.94
CA ALA A 37 11.57 -4.49 -6.15
C ALA A 37 12.08 -3.43 -5.16
N ASP A 38 11.30 -2.37 -4.93
CA ASP A 38 11.66 -1.32 -3.98
C ASP A 38 11.64 -1.81 -2.53
N ILE A 39 10.68 -2.64 -2.18
CA ILE A 39 10.62 -3.30 -0.86
C ILE A 39 11.88 -4.14 -0.65
N HIS A 40 12.22 -4.97 -1.62
CA HIS A 40 13.42 -5.80 -1.57
C HIS A 40 14.70 -4.97 -1.42
N GLN A 41 14.84 -3.90 -2.20
CA GLN A 41 15.97 -3.00 -2.11
C GLN A 41 16.11 -2.36 -0.71
N ARG A 42 15.01 -1.90 -0.13
CA ARG A 42 15.01 -1.37 1.24
C ARG A 42 15.41 -2.40 2.29
N ILE A 43 14.97 -3.64 2.13
CA ILE A 43 15.37 -4.73 3.01
C ILE A 43 16.89 -4.96 2.92
N LEU A 44 17.44 -4.97 1.71
CA LEU A 44 18.89 -5.14 1.49
C LEU A 44 19.69 -4.01 2.14
N GLU A 45 19.25 -2.77 1.98
CA GLU A 45 19.90 -1.60 2.57
C GLU A 45 19.85 -1.58 4.09
N ALA A 46 18.74 -2.06 4.68
CA ALA A 46 18.54 -2.09 6.12
C ALA A 46 19.18 -3.30 6.82
N THR A 47 19.60 -4.32 6.06
CA THR A 47 20.14 -5.56 6.61
C THR A 47 21.67 -5.55 6.55
N PRO A 48 22.37 -5.70 7.69
CA PRO A 48 23.83 -5.76 7.72
C PRO A 48 24.39 -6.91 6.87
N ASP A 49 25.58 -6.70 6.33
CA ASP A 49 26.30 -7.74 5.59
C ASP A 49 26.51 -8.99 6.46
N GLY A 50 26.35 -10.16 5.85
CA GLY A 50 26.46 -11.44 6.53
C GLY A 50 25.21 -11.89 7.28
N THR A 51 24.18 -11.06 7.34
CA THR A 51 22.87 -11.43 7.88
C THR A 51 21.99 -12.04 6.78
N PRO A 52 21.28 -13.16 7.06
CA PRO A 52 20.37 -13.74 6.07
C PRO A 52 19.31 -12.74 5.62
N ARG A 53 19.08 -12.66 4.32
CA ARG A 53 18.13 -11.76 3.66
C ARG A 53 17.17 -12.56 2.79
N PRO A 54 15.88 -12.19 2.75
CA PRO A 54 14.98 -12.81 1.79
C PRO A 54 15.39 -12.44 0.36
N ASP A 55 15.31 -13.39 -0.55
CA ASP A 55 15.46 -13.13 -1.97
C ASP A 55 14.18 -12.46 -2.54
N LEU A 56 14.25 -11.98 -3.77
CA LEU A 56 13.14 -11.31 -4.42
C LEU A 56 11.87 -12.18 -4.50
N ALA A 57 12.04 -13.46 -4.80
CA ALA A 57 10.92 -14.41 -4.85
C ALA A 57 10.24 -14.58 -3.49
N THR A 58 11.02 -14.64 -2.43
CA THR A 58 10.50 -14.70 -1.05
C THR A 58 9.75 -13.44 -0.67
N VAL A 59 10.27 -12.26 -1.04
CA VAL A 59 9.59 -10.98 -0.81
C VAL A 59 8.26 -10.96 -1.56
N TYR A 60 8.23 -11.39 -2.82
CA TYR A 60 7.02 -11.46 -3.62
C TYR A 60 5.95 -12.36 -2.96
N ARG A 61 6.32 -13.57 -2.55
CA ARG A 61 5.40 -14.49 -1.87
C ARG A 61 4.91 -13.94 -0.54
N THR A 62 5.78 -13.31 0.22
CA THR A 62 5.43 -12.69 1.50
C THR A 62 4.44 -11.55 1.31
N VAL A 63 4.67 -10.67 0.36
CA VAL A 63 3.77 -9.57 0.01
C VAL A 63 2.40 -10.12 -0.40
N THR A 64 2.35 -11.13 -1.26
CA THR A 64 1.10 -11.78 -1.69
C THR A 64 0.32 -12.35 -0.50
N THR A 65 0.98 -13.05 0.41
CA THR A 65 0.37 -13.56 1.64
C THR A 65 -0.20 -12.43 2.50
N LEU A 66 0.54 -11.34 2.67
CA LEU A 66 0.10 -10.20 3.48
C LEU A 66 -1.08 -9.45 2.85
N VAL A 67 -1.15 -9.40 1.53
CA VAL A 67 -2.33 -8.88 0.81
C VAL A 67 -3.54 -9.77 1.03
N ASP A 68 -3.38 -11.09 0.86
CA ASP A 68 -4.46 -12.05 1.06
C ASP A 68 -5.03 -12.04 2.50
N GLN A 69 -4.18 -11.73 3.48
CA GLN A 69 -4.57 -11.62 4.88
C GLN A 69 -5.02 -10.20 5.28
N GLY A 70 -5.11 -9.27 4.35
CA GLY A 70 -5.59 -7.92 4.59
C GLY A 70 -4.64 -7.04 5.40
N VAL A 71 -3.36 -7.40 5.51
CA VAL A 71 -2.32 -6.58 6.16
C VAL A 71 -1.79 -5.51 5.22
N LEU A 72 -1.66 -5.87 3.95
CA LEU A 72 -1.30 -4.95 2.86
C LEU A 72 -2.45 -4.84 1.87
N HIS A 73 -2.49 -3.76 1.15
CA HIS A 73 -3.30 -3.62 -0.04
C HIS A 73 -2.41 -3.43 -1.28
N ALA A 74 -2.89 -3.91 -2.40
CA ALA A 74 -2.22 -3.77 -3.68
C ALA A 74 -2.89 -2.66 -4.49
N LEU A 75 -2.09 -1.86 -5.17
CA LEU A 75 -2.54 -0.88 -6.15
C LEU A 75 -1.91 -1.22 -7.50
N ALA A 76 -2.74 -1.61 -8.44
CA ALA A 76 -2.33 -1.82 -9.82
C ALA A 76 -2.46 -0.50 -10.59
N VAL A 77 -1.38 -0.07 -11.22
CA VAL A 77 -1.36 1.08 -12.11
C VAL A 77 -1.24 0.58 -13.54
N GLU A 78 -2.10 1.10 -14.43
CA GLU A 78 -2.06 0.71 -15.84
C GLU A 78 -0.69 0.96 -16.46
N GLY A 79 -0.11 -0.08 -17.07
CA GLY A 79 1.22 -0.03 -17.68
C GLY A 79 2.39 -0.07 -16.68
N GLY A 80 2.13 -0.21 -15.37
CA GLY A 80 3.16 -0.26 -14.33
C GLY A 80 3.11 -1.52 -13.48
N ALA A 81 4.14 -1.73 -12.68
CA ALA A 81 4.16 -2.77 -11.66
C ALA A 81 3.18 -2.45 -10.52
N SER A 82 2.57 -3.48 -9.94
CA SER A 82 1.75 -3.31 -8.73
C SER A 82 2.59 -2.74 -7.60
N THR A 83 1.98 -1.87 -6.81
CA THR A 83 2.57 -1.31 -5.60
C THR A 83 1.75 -1.69 -4.37
N TYR A 84 2.36 -1.64 -3.20
CA TYR A 84 1.80 -2.17 -1.97
C TYR A 84 1.98 -1.19 -0.81
N GLY A 85 0.97 -1.12 0.04
CA GLY A 85 0.99 -0.28 1.24
C GLY A 85 0.27 -0.95 2.40
N LEU A 86 0.46 -0.40 3.61
CA LEU A 86 -0.19 -0.88 4.83
C LEU A 86 -1.68 -0.50 4.86
N THR A 87 -2.53 -1.42 5.30
CA THR A 87 -3.98 -1.20 5.41
C THR A 87 -4.44 -0.56 6.72
N GLU A 88 -3.53 -0.34 7.67
CA GLU A 88 -3.88 0.19 9.00
C GLU A 88 -4.61 1.53 8.99
N LYS A 89 -4.40 2.32 7.95
CA LYS A 89 -5.08 3.61 7.78
C LYS A 89 -5.93 3.54 6.52
N PRO A 90 -7.25 3.44 6.64
CA PRO A 90 -8.13 3.47 5.48
C PRO A 90 -7.90 4.73 4.65
N HIS A 91 -7.59 4.54 3.38
CA HIS A 91 -7.35 5.64 2.45
C HIS A 91 -7.74 5.25 1.02
N HIS A 92 -7.97 6.25 0.21
CA HIS A 92 -8.13 6.14 -1.22
C HIS A 92 -6.88 6.66 -1.92
N HIS A 93 -6.76 6.45 -3.21
CA HIS A 93 -5.62 6.87 -4.00
C HIS A 93 -6.04 7.86 -5.08
N ALA A 94 -5.22 8.89 -5.28
CA ALA A 94 -5.30 9.75 -6.44
C ALA A 94 -4.04 9.55 -7.29
N VAL A 95 -4.22 9.16 -8.54
CA VAL A 95 -3.13 8.88 -9.47
C VAL A 95 -3.08 9.99 -10.52
N CYS A 96 -1.91 10.61 -10.67
CA CYS A 96 -1.70 11.58 -11.72
C CYS A 96 -1.62 10.87 -13.08
N THR A 97 -2.49 11.25 -13.99
CA THR A 97 -2.56 10.66 -15.34
C THR A 97 -1.36 11.03 -16.21
N ARG A 98 -0.58 12.04 -15.82
CA ARG A 98 0.56 12.53 -16.58
C ARG A 98 1.89 11.97 -16.07
N CYS A 99 2.17 12.05 -14.77
CA CYS A 99 3.44 11.60 -14.20
C CYS A 99 3.33 10.33 -13.35
N ALA A 100 2.13 9.77 -13.20
CA ALA A 100 1.85 8.58 -12.41
C ALA A 100 2.12 8.71 -10.90
N THR A 101 2.34 9.92 -10.39
CA THR A 101 2.46 10.15 -8.95
C THR A 101 1.19 9.71 -8.23
N ILE A 102 1.34 8.99 -7.14
CA ILE A 102 0.24 8.51 -6.30
C ILE A 102 0.18 9.33 -5.03
N ILE A 103 -1.02 9.85 -4.72
CA ILE A 103 -1.29 10.60 -3.50
C ILE A 103 -2.36 9.85 -2.71
N GLU A 104 -2.15 9.69 -1.42
CA GLU A 104 -3.15 9.13 -0.52
C GLU A 104 -4.20 10.17 -0.16
N VAL A 105 -5.46 9.76 -0.24
CA VAL A 105 -6.61 10.57 0.19
C VAL A 105 -7.24 9.87 1.39
N PRO A 106 -7.25 10.48 2.58
CA PRO A 106 -7.86 9.86 3.76
C PRO A 106 -9.31 9.45 3.48
N ALA A 107 -9.66 8.21 3.83
CA ALA A 107 -11.00 7.66 3.55
C ALA A 107 -12.13 8.53 4.13
N ILE A 108 -11.91 9.14 5.30
CA ILE A 108 -12.90 9.99 5.97
C ILE A 108 -13.32 11.20 5.13
N ARG A 109 -12.47 11.69 4.24
CA ARG A 109 -12.78 12.83 3.37
C ARG A 109 -13.78 12.48 2.27
N LEU A 110 -13.91 11.21 1.93
CA LEU A 110 -14.79 10.73 0.87
C LEU A 110 -15.98 9.92 1.38
N SER A 111 -16.05 9.63 2.68
CA SER A 111 -17.07 8.75 3.25
C SER A 111 -18.50 9.21 2.94
N THR A 112 -18.81 10.48 3.14
CA THR A 112 -20.15 11.03 2.87
C THR A 112 -20.50 10.95 1.38
N ALA A 113 -19.55 11.29 0.50
CA ALA A 113 -19.76 11.19 -0.93
C ALA A 113 -20.00 9.75 -1.40
N LEU A 114 -19.28 8.79 -0.82
CA LEU A 114 -19.44 7.38 -1.12
C LEU A 114 -20.79 6.81 -0.61
N GLU A 115 -21.22 7.23 0.57
CA GLU A 115 -22.54 6.89 1.08
C GLU A 115 -23.63 7.38 0.14
N HIS A 116 -23.58 8.64 -0.29
CA HIS A 116 -24.51 9.19 -1.26
C HIS A 116 -24.48 8.46 -2.61
N ALA A 117 -23.30 8.14 -3.09
CA ALA A 117 -23.13 7.44 -4.38
C ALA A 117 -23.72 6.01 -4.37
N SER A 118 -23.74 5.37 -3.20
CA SER A 118 -24.28 4.01 -3.05
C SER A 118 -25.75 3.96 -2.66
N GLU A 119 -26.37 5.09 -2.33
CA GLU A 119 -27.79 5.16 -1.99
C GLU A 119 -28.66 4.61 -3.12
N GLY A 120 -29.60 3.72 -2.78
CA GLY A 120 -30.54 3.13 -3.74
C GLY A 120 -29.94 2.05 -4.65
N SER A 121 -28.66 1.76 -4.57
CA SER A 121 -27.99 0.77 -5.42
C SER A 121 -28.06 -0.67 -4.89
N SER A 122 -28.49 -0.87 -3.65
CA SER A 122 -28.38 -2.14 -2.93
C SER A 122 -26.95 -2.67 -2.79
N PHE A 123 -25.97 -1.83 -3.07
CA PHE A 123 -24.54 -2.15 -3.01
C PHE A 123 -23.98 -1.75 -1.65
N THR A 124 -23.31 -2.68 -0.97
CA THR A 124 -22.65 -2.40 0.30
C THR A 124 -21.15 -2.33 0.04
N LEU A 125 -20.57 -1.17 0.34
CA LEU A 125 -19.12 -1.00 0.22
C LEU A 125 -18.41 -1.72 1.38
N SER A 126 -17.34 -2.42 1.05
CA SER A 126 -16.45 -3.02 2.05
C SER A 126 -15.68 -1.92 2.78
N ASP A 127 -15.43 -2.10 4.07
CA ASP A 127 -14.57 -1.21 4.87
C ASP A 127 -13.13 -1.14 4.33
N GLN A 128 -12.74 -2.12 3.53
CA GLN A 128 -11.43 -2.19 2.87
C GLN A 128 -11.47 -1.73 1.42
N ALA A 129 -12.63 -1.30 0.92
CA ALA A 129 -12.75 -0.83 -0.45
C ALA A 129 -11.98 0.48 -0.63
N GLY A 130 -10.97 0.45 -1.49
CA GLY A 130 -10.24 1.63 -1.92
C GLY A 130 -10.77 2.14 -3.25
N LEU A 131 -10.91 3.46 -3.39
CA LEU A 131 -11.14 4.11 -4.66
C LEU A 131 -9.84 4.61 -5.23
N THR A 132 -9.71 4.51 -6.55
CA THR A 132 -8.63 5.16 -7.30
C THR A 132 -9.23 6.31 -8.11
N LEU A 133 -8.77 7.52 -7.81
CA LEU A 133 -9.16 8.74 -8.52
C LEU A 133 -8.08 9.10 -9.53
N HIS A 134 -8.47 9.56 -10.70
CA HIS A 134 -7.54 9.96 -11.75
C HIS A 134 -7.64 11.47 -11.99
N GLY A 135 -6.50 12.12 -12.10
CA GLY A 135 -6.44 13.56 -12.33
C GLY A 135 -5.01 14.04 -12.51
N LEU A 136 -4.76 15.30 -12.26
CA LEU A 136 -3.42 15.90 -12.33
C LEU A 136 -2.92 16.27 -10.94
N CYS A 137 -1.69 15.88 -10.62
CA CYS A 137 -1.03 16.33 -9.40
C CYS A 137 -0.73 17.84 -9.46
N PRO A 138 -0.48 18.48 -8.31
CA PRO A 138 -0.22 19.94 -8.30
C PRO A 138 0.92 20.38 -9.21
N GLN A 139 1.98 19.59 -9.33
CA GLN A 139 3.09 19.90 -10.21
C GLN A 139 2.69 19.87 -11.69
N CYS A 140 1.99 18.82 -12.11
CA CYS A 140 1.52 18.71 -13.50
C CYS A 140 0.46 19.75 -13.86
N GLN A 141 -0.35 20.19 -12.89
CA GLN A 141 -1.27 21.31 -13.08
C GLN A 141 -0.50 22.60 -13.37
N ARG A 142 0.56 22.89 -12.62
CA ARG A 142 1.42 24.06 -12.86
C ARG A 142 2.10 24.00 -14.23
N ASP A 143 2.60 22.82 -14.61
CA ASP A 143 3.27 22.60 -15.88
C ASP A 143 2.31 22.68 -17.08
N ALA A 144 1.01 22.45 -16.87
CA ALA A 144 -0.03 22.54 -17.88
C ALA A 144 -0.67 23.93 -17.98
N ALA A 145 -0.44 24.82 -17.02
CA ALA A 145 -0.97 26.16 -17.00
C ALA A 145 -0.33 27.02 -18.11
N PRO A 146 -1.10 27.84 -18.89
CA PRO A 146 -0.57 28.71 -19.93
C PRO A 146 0.30 29.86 -19.33
#